data_4021192b0a5a64d263223ecd45fb5dbb
#
_entry.id   4021192b0a5a64d263223ecd45fb5dbb
#
_cell.length_a   1.000
_cell.length_b   1.000
_cell.length_c   1.000
_cell.angle_alpha   90.00
_cell.angle_beta   90.00
_cell.angle_gamma   90.00
#
_symmetry.space_group_name_H-M   'P 1'
#
loop_
_entity.id
_entity.type
_entity.pdbx_description
1 polymer ?
#
loop_
_entity_poly.entity_id
_entity_poly.type
_entity_poly.pdbx_seq_one_letter_code
_entity_poly.pdbx_strand_id
1 'polypeptide(L)'
;MSKHLKSALLFITAGALSTAASAHTGADLHSHGSLMTGLLHPLGGMDHLLAMLAVGIWSAVTARRAGPAVLWGPLAFANMLVLGALLGLQGLGSAVVEPMVAASVLALGLLVLTRQGMNTAASMVLVGGFAVFHGLAHGAELAATGDAVAAIAGMFMTTLALHLAGVGLGWTLRASPVWATRATGAAVAASGVALLLQLA
;
A
#
# COMPACT_ATOMS: atom_id res chain seq x y z
N MET A 1 -4.11 -16.15 24.33
CA MET A 1 -3.58 -15.42 23.15
C MET A 1 -2.65 -16.37 22.41
N SER A 2 -2.99 -16.78 21.19
CA SER A 2 -2.21 -17.76 20.44
C SER A 2 -0.79 -17.25 20.11
N LYS A 3 0.18 -18.17 19.97
CA LYS A 3 1.58 -17.80 19.62
C LYS A 3 1.64 -16.96 18.33
N HIS A 4 0.76 -17.22 17.38
CA HIS A 4 0.65 -16.49 16.10
C HIS A 4 0.19 -15.04 16.27
N LEU A 5 -0.66 -14.75 17.25
CA LEU A 5 -1.11 -13.39 17.52
C LEU A 5 -0.01 -12.55 18.18
N LYS A 6 0.82 -13.15 19.04
CA LYS A 6 1.99 -12.48 19.63
C LYS A 6 3.03 -12.11 18.57
N SER A 7 3.28 -13.00 17.62
CA SER A 7 4.22 -12.76 16.53
C SER A 7 3.72 -11.65 15.57
N ALA A 8 2.43 -11.67 15.21
CA ALA A 8 1.85 -10.64 14.35
C ALA A 8 1.87 -9.24 15.01
N LEU A 9 1.58 -9.15 16.31
CA LEU A 9 1.69 -7.91 17.08
C LEU A 9 3.13 -7.42 17.19
N LEU A 10 4.10 -8.32 17.35
CA LEU A 10 5.52 -7.96 17.43
C LEU A 10 6.03 -7.40 16.09
N PHE A 11 5.57 -7.94 14.97
CA PHE A 11 5.92 -7.41 13.64
C PHE A 11 5.31 -6.03 13.37
N ILE A 12 4.07 -5.79 13.82
CA ILE A 12 3.40 -4.48 13.65
C ILE A 12 4.03 -3.42 14.56
N THR A 13 4.40 -3.78 15.80
CA THR A 13 5.04 -2.84 16.73
C THR A 13 6.50 -2.58 16.40
N ALA A 14 7.24 -3.54 15.86
CA ALA A 14 8.60 -3.33 15.40
C ALA A 14 8.66 -2.42 14.16
N GLY A 15 7.67 -2.50 13.27
CA GLY A 15 7.53 -1.58 12.13
C GLY A 15 7.19 -0.14 12.53
N ALA A 16 6.45 0.05 13.62
CA ALA A 16 6.04 1.38 14.09
C ALA A 16 7.15 2.15 14.85
N LEU A 17 8.22 1.49 15.26
CA LEU A 17 9.32 2.10 16.02
C LEU A 17 10.53 2.54 15.16
N SER A 18 10.53 2.26 13.86
CA SER A 18 11.54 2.76 12.93
C SER A 18 11.14 4.11 12.31
N THR A 19 10.83 5.09 13.15
CA THR A 19 10.47 6.45 12.74
C THR A 19 11.70 7.31 12.43
N ALA A 20 12.60 6.82 11.61
CA ALA A 20 13.67 7.62 11.03
C ALA A 20 13.99 7.11 9.62
N ALA A 21 12.96 6.87 8.81
CA ALA A 21 13.16 6.74 7.39
C ALA A 21 12.89 8.12 6.79
N SER A 22 13.94 8.90 6.56
CA SER A 22 13.88 10.03 5.66
C SER A 22 13.26 9.55 4.35
N ALA A 23 12.14 10.10 3.98
CA ALA A 23 11.70 10.14 2.61
C ALA A 23 12.82 10.87 1.86
N HIS A 24 13.52 10.22 0.97
CA HIS A 24 14.69 10.68 0.21
C HIS A 24 16.05 10.31 0.81
N THR A 25 16.37 9.05 0.79
CA THR A 25 17.76 8.65 0.58
C THR A 25 17.83 8.09 -0.83
N GLY A 26 18.25 8.92 -1.76
CA GLY A 26 18.85 8.47 -3.01
C GLY A 26 20.12 7.71 -2.66
N ALA A 27 19.97 6.48 -2.17
CA ALA A 27 21.09 5.58 -1.95
C ALA A 27 21.39 4.91 -3.27
N ASP A 28 22.65 5.04 -3.68
CA ASP A 28 23.30 4.47 -4.84
C ASP A 28 22.86 3.04 -5.18
N LEU A 29 21.76 2.90 -5.94
CA LEU A 29 21.30 1.63 -6.51
C LEU A 29 21.86 1.40 -7.92
N HIS A 30 23.01 1.99 -8.22
CA HIS A 30 23.67 1.91 -9.54
C HIS A 30 24.18 0.51 -9.92
N SER A 31 23.97 -0.53 -9.10
CA SER A 31 24.42 -1.90 -9.40
C SER A 31 23.30 -2.92 -9.61
N HIS A 32 22.04 -2.55 -9.39
CA HIS A 32 20.91 -3.47 -9.60
C HIS A 32 20.15 -3.08 -10.87
N GLY A 33 19.84 -4.07 -11.72
CA GLY A 33 19.04 -3.82 -12.93
C GLY A 33 17.69 -3.18 -12.60
N SER A 34 17.12 -2.45 -13.54
CA SER A 34 15.87 -1.67 -13.35
C SER A 34 14.71 -2.48 -12.78
N LEU A 35 14.61 -3.77 -13.10
CA LEU A 35 13.62 -4.69 -12.51
C LEU A 35 13.80 -4.81 -10.99
N MET A 36 15.03 -4.98 -10.50
CA MET A 36 15.31 -5.10 -9.07
C MET A 36 15.02 -3.79 -8.34
N THR A 37 15.35 -2.66 -8.96
CA THR A 37 14.96 -1.34 -8.45
C THR A 37 13.44 -1.26 -8.25
N GLY A 38 12.66 -1.66 -9.25
CA GLY A 38 11.20 -1.71 -9.17
C GLY A 38 10.68 -2.67 -8.10
N LEU A 39 11.29 -3.85 -7.96
CA LEU A 39 10.92 -4.83 -6.93
C LEU A 39 11.14 -4.30 -5.50
N LEU A 40 12.22 -3.59 -5.26
CA LEU A 40 12.56 -3.08 -3.92
C LEU A 40 11.85 -1.76 -3.60
N HIS A 41 11.47 -1.00 -4.61
CA HIS A 41 10.94 0.35 -4.48
C HIS A 41 9.72 0.47 -3.54
N PRO A 42 8.64 -0.34 -3.67
CA PRO A 42 7.48 -0.25 -2.77
C PRO A 42 7.79 -0.65 -1.32
N LEU A 43 8.91 -1.31 -1.08
CA LEU A 43 9.33 -1.71 0.26
C LEU A 43 10.07 -0.57 1.01
N GLY A 44 10.55 0.42 0.28
CA GLY A 44 11.30 1.57 0.83
C GLY A 44 10.40 2.66 1.41
N GLY A 45 9.14 2.78 0.97
CA GLY A 45 8.18 3.79 1.43
C GLY A 45 7.15 3.20 2.39
N MET A 46 7.06 3.75 3.60
CA MET A 46 6.06 3.30 4.60
C MET A 46 4.63 3.54 4.16
N ASP A 47 4.37 4.62 3.46
CA ASP A 47 3.08 4.98 2.87
C ASP A 47 2.60 3.92 1.87
N HIS A 48 3.48 3.51 0.95
CA HIS A 48 3.20 2.51 -0.06
C HIS A 48 3.02 1.12 0.55
N LEU A 49 3.94 0.72 1.43
CA LEU A 49 3.86 -0.54 2.14
C LEU A 49 2.55 -0.69 2.91
N LEU A 50 2.18 0.36 3.67
CA LEU A 50 0.95 0.37 4.47
C LEU A 50 -0.30 0.39 3.59
N ALA A 51 -0.32 1.20 2.53
CA ALA A 51 -1.46 1.25 1.62
C ALA A 51 -1.71 -0.12 0.96
N MET A 52 -0.68 -0.75 0.41
CA MET A 52 -0.81 -2.05 -0.27
C MET A 52 -1.25 -3.16 0.68
N LEU A 53 -0.66 -3.25 1.87
CA LEU A 53 -1.10 -4.20 2.89
C LEU A 53 -2.54 -3.92 3.33
N ALA A 54 -2.89 -2.65 3.56
CA ALA A 54 -4.22 -2.26 4.03
C ALA A 54 -5.32 -2.57 3.01
N VAL A 55 -5.08 -2.39 1.70
CA VAL A 55 -6.03 -2.80 0.64
C VAL A 55 -6.30 -4.30 0.71
N GLY A 56 -5.25 -5.13 0.86
CA GLY A 56 -5.41 -6.58 0.99
C GLY A 56 -6.16 -6.97 2.26
N ILE A 57 -5.77 -6.38 3.41
CA ILE A 57 -6.43 -6.61 4.71
C ILE A 57 -7.90 -6.23 4.61
N TRP A 58 -8.20 -5.02 4.14
CA TRP A 58 -9.58 -4.54 4.02
C TRP A 58 -10.43 -5.43 3.13
N SER A 59 -9.91 -5.82 1.96
CA SER A 59 -10.59 -6.74 1.05
C SER A 59 -10.96 -8.06 1.73
N ALA A 60 -10.05 -8.64 2.53
CA ALA A 60 -10.31 -9.90 3.23
C ALA A 60 -11.26 -9.75 4.42
N VAL A 61 -11.09 -8.72 5.27
CA VAL A 61 -11.93 -8.55 6.47
C VAL A 61 -13.36 -8.17 6.15
N THR A 62 -13.62 -7.56 4.99
CA THR A 62 -14.97 -7.17 4.54
C THR A 62 -15.61 -8.18 3.57
N ALA A 63 -14.86 -9.17 3.07
CA ALA A 63 -15.36 -10.17 2.17
C ALA A 63 -16.52 -10.98 2.78
N ARG A 64 -17.63 -11.11 2.05
CA ARG A 64 -18.76 -11.95 2.49
C ARG A 64 -18.43 -13.44 2.46
N ARG A 65 -17.66 -13.86 1.45
CA ARG A 65 -17.21 -15.25 1.24
C ARG A 65 -15.77 -15.26 0.76
N ALA A 66 -15.05 -16.34 1.03
CA ALA A 66 -13.78 -16.61 0.38
C ALA A 66 -14.03 -16.88 -1.11
N GLY A 67 -13.26 -16.23 -1.97
CA GLY A 67 -13.39 -16.38 -3.41
C GLY A 67 -12.67 -15.26 -4.17
N PRO A 68 -12.66 -15.33 -5.52
CA PRO A 68 -11.90 -14.39 -6.35
C PRO A 68 -12.35 -12.94 -6.18
N ALA A 69 -13.56 -12.69 -5.69
CA ALA A 69 -14.05 -11.33 -5.45
C ALA A 69 -13.18 -10.52 -4.47
N VAL A 70 -12.45 -11.19 -3.57
CA VAL A 70 -11.49 -10.55 -2.65
C VAL A 70 -10.36 -9.84 -3.40
N LEU A 71 -10.04 -10.28 -4.61
CA LEU A 71 -8.92 -9.78 -5.39
C LEU A 71 -9.28 -8.57 -6.28
N TRP A 72 -10.56 -8.22 -6.44
CA TRP A 72 -10.93 -7.11 -7.33
C TRP A 72 -10.37 -5.76 -6.88
N GLY A 73 -10.40 -5.45 -5.57
CA GLY A 73 -9.77 -4.25 -5.03
C GLY A 73 -8.25 -4.23 -5.23
N PRO A 74 -7.52 -5.25 -4.76
CA PRO A 74 -6.10 -5.44 -5.04
C PRO A 74 -5.70 -5.30 -6.50
N LEU A 75 -6.43 -5.96 -7.41
CA LEU A 75 -6.15 -5.89 -8.85
C LEU A 75 -6.46 -4.50 -9.43
N ALA A 76 -7.53 -3.85 -8.99
CA ALA A 76 -7.84 -2.49 -9.40
C ALA A 76 -6.72 -1.54 -8.96
N PHE A 77 -6.25 -1.65 -7.70
CA PHE A 77 -5.11 -0.86 -7.22
C PHE A 77 -3.87 -1.10 -8.09
N ALA A 78 -3.44 -2.35 -8.26
CA ALA A 78 -2.22 -2.67 -8.99
C ALA A 78 -2.24 -2.17 -10.44
N ASN A 79 -3.37 -2.32 -11.15
CA ASN A 79 -3.50 -1.84 -12.53
C ASN A 79 -3.54 -0.31 -12.61
N MET A 80 -4.26 0.37 -11.70
CA MET A 80 -4.33 1.82 -11.68
C MET A 80 -3.01 2.47 -11.24
N LEU A 81 -2.22 1.80 -10.40
CA LEU A 81 -0.86 2.18 -10.07
C LEU A 81 0.04 2.16 -11.31
N VAL A 82 -0.03 1.13 -12.15
CA VAL A 82 0.71 1.09 -13.41
C VAL A 82 0.29 2.24 -14.33
N LEU A 83 -1.02 2.48 -14.46
CA LEU A 83 -1.53 3.62 -15.23
C LEU A 83 -0.95 4.94 -14.70
N GLY A 84 -1.01 5.16 -13.39
CA GLY A 84 -0.43 6.34 -12.75
C GLY A 84 1.08 6.46 -13.00
N ALA A 85 1.83 5.35 -12.91
CA ALA A 85 3.26 5.34 -13.18
C ALA A 85 3.58 5.73 -14.64
N LEU A 86 2.83 5.19 -15.59
CA LEU A 86 2.98 5.57 -17.01
C LEU A 86 2.69 7.06 -17.25
N LEU A 87 1.71 7.63 -16.55
CA LEU A 87 1.42 9.06 -16.60
C LEU A 87 2.54 9.88 -15.91
N GLY A 88 3.07 9.40 -14.79
CA GLY A 88 4.20 10.02 -14.10
C GLY A 88 5.48 10.05 -14.95
N LEU A 89 5.74 8.98 -15.73
CA LEU A 89 6.84 8.96 -16.71
C LEU A 89 6.73 10.06 -17.78
N GLN A 90 5.50 10.50 -18.10
CA GLN A 90 5.25 11.61 -19.03
C GLN A 90 5.41 12.98 -18.36
N GLY A 91 5.86 13.03 -17.12
CA GLY A 91 6.00 14.27 -16.36
C GLY A 91 4.68 14.81 -15.78
N LEU A 92 3.61 14.02 -15.81
CA LEU A 92 2.36 14.38 -15.14
C LEU A 92 2.55 14.20 -13.62
N GLY A 93 2.70 15.30 -12.93
CA GLY A 93 2.81 15.37 -11.49
C GLY A 93 2.19 16.68 -10.99
N SER A 94 1.84 16.73 -9.72
CA SER A 94 1.32 17.95 -9.10
C SER A 94 1.54 17.92 -7.59
N ALA A 95 1.48 19.07 -6.95
CA ALA A 95 1.63 19.23 -5.50
C ALA A 95 0.58 18.44 -4.69
N VAL A 96 -0.49 17.94 -5.32
CA VAL A 96 -1.51 17.13 -4.64
C VAL A 96 -1.15 15.64 -4.57
N VAL A 97 -0.12 15.18 -5.26
CA VAL A 97 0.22 13.74 -5.33
C VAL A 97 0.57 13.22 -3.93
N GLU A 98 1.54 13.81 -3.26
CA GLU A 98 1.96 13.37 -1.91
C GLU A 98 0.84 13.47 -0.86
N PRO A 99 0.07 14.57 -0.77
CA PRO A 99 -1.11 14.63 0.10
C PRO A 99 -2.15 13.53 -0.19
N MET A 100 -2.37 13.17 -1.45
CA MET A 100 -3.31 12.12 -1.82
C MET A 100 -2.79 10.73 -1.47
N VAL A 101 -1.49 10.48 -1.61
CA VAL A 101 -0.84 9.26 -1.13
C VAL A 101 -1.01 9.13 0.38
N ALA A 102 -0.68 10.15 1.16
CA ALA A 102 -0.86 10.16 2.61
C ALA A 102 -2.34 10.00 3.04
N ALA A 103 -3.26 10.70 2.36
CA ALA A 103 -4.70 10.58 2.60
C ALA A 103 -5.23 9.17 2.30
N SER A 104 -4.64 8.47 1.31
CA SER A 104 -5.02 7.08 1.02
C SER A 104 -4.70 6.14 2.19
N VAL A 105 -3.55 6.30 2.84
CA VAL A 105 -3.16 5.51 4.02
C VAL A 105 -4.15 5.74 5.16
N LEU A 106 -4.52 7.00 5.41
CA LEU A 106 -5.53 7.35 6.41
C LEU A 106 -6.89 6.70 6.08
N ALA A 107 -7.37 6.88 4.84
CA ALA A 107 -8.67 6.35 4.41
C ALA A 107 -8.71 4.82 4.49
N LEU A 108 -7.68 4.14 4.00
CA LEU A 108 -7.58 2.67 4.07
C LEU A 108 -7.50 2.18 5.51
N GLY A 109 -6.74 2.86 6.37
CA GLY A 109 -6.69 2.58 7.81
C GLY A 109 -8.06 2.69 8.46
N LEU A 110 -8.83 3.73 8.17
CA LEU A 110 -10.20 3.92 8.65
C LEU A 110 -11.16 2.83 8.14
N LEU A 111 -11.02 2.40 6.89
CA LEU A 111 -11.81 1.31 6.33
C LEU A 111 -11.53 -0.03 7.02
N VAL A 112 -10.27 -0.31 7.34
CA VAL A 112 -9.89 -1.50 8.14
C VAL A 112 -10.41 -1.39 9.56
N LEU A 113 -10.24 -0.23 10.21
CA LEU A 113 -10.68 0.06 11.59
C LEU A 113 -12.19 -0.14 11.75
N THR A 114 -12.97 0.42 10.85
CA THR A 114 -14.44 0.37 10.89
C THR A 114 -14.99 -0.93 10.31
N ARG A 115 -14.17 -1.69 9.57
CA ARG A 115 -14.58 -2.87 8.79
C ARG A 115 -15.72 -2.54 7.83
N GLN A 116 -15.76 -1.30 7.35
CA GLN A 116 -16.79 -0.84 6.43
C GLN A 116 -16.62 -1.51 5.07
N GLY A 117 -17.55 -2.37 4.71
CA GLY A 117 -17.62 -3.00 3.39
C GLY A 117 -18.33 -2.10 2.38
N MET A 118 -17.91 -2.21 1.13
CA MET A 118 -18.52 -1.54 -0.01
C MET A 118 -18.88 -2.56 -1.08
N ASN A 119 -19.71 -2.18 -2.05
CA ASN A 119 -19.88 -3.02 -3.22
C ASN A 119 -18.57 -3.03 -4.05
N THR A 120 -18.40 -4.07 -4.88
CA THR A 120 -17.16 -4.29 -5.61
C THR A 120 -16.76 -3.10 -6.49
N ALA A 121 -17.71 -2.51 -7.21
CA ALA A 121 -17.43 -1.38 -8.09
C ALA A 121 -16.96 -0.15 -7.30
N ALA A 122 -17.63 0.20 -6.20
CA ALA A 122 -17.23 1.31 -5.34
C ALA A 122 -15.85 1.07 -4.72
N SER A 123 -15.57 -0.17 -4.30
CA SER A 123 -14.24 -0.55 -3.80
C SER A 123 -13.14 -0.35 -4.84
N MET A 124 -13.38 -0.82 -6.07
CA MET A 124 -12.41 -0.69 -7.17
C MET A 124 -12.17 0.77 -7.55
N VAL A 125 -13.23 1.60 -7.60
CA VAL A 125 -13.11 3.04 -7.90
C VAL A 125 -12.33 3.76 -6.80
N LEU A 126 -12.63 3.49 -5.53
CA LEU A 126 -11.96 4.14 -4.41
C LEU A 126 -10.46 3.79 -4.38
N VAL A 127 -10.13 2.49 -4.35
CA VAL A 127 -8.73 2.07 -4.23
C VAL A 127 -7.95 2.36 -5.51
N GLY A 128 -8.58 2.21 -6.69
CA GLY A 128 -7.98 2.56 -7.97
C GLY A 128 -7.71 4.06 -8.11
N GLY A 129 -8.63 4.90 -7.63
CA GLY A 129 -8.43 6.35 -7.61
C GLY A 129 -7.19 6.75 -6.79
N PHE A 130 -7.02 6.20 -5.59
CA PHE A 130 -5.81 6.42 -4.81
C PHE A 130 -4.56 5.84 -5.48
N ALA A 131 -4.68 4.66 -6.10
CA ALA A 131 -3.56 4.01 -6.74
C ALA A 131 -2.94 4.82 -7.88
N VAL A 132 -3.75 5.63 -8.60
CA VAL A 132 -3.23 6.54 -9.63
C VAL A 132 -2.22 7.51 -9.02
N PHE A 133 -2.49 8.07 -7.84
CA PHE A 133 -1.55 8.99 -7.18
C PHE A 133 -0.28 8.30 -6.72
N HIS A 134 -0.39 7.07 -6.19
CA HIS A 134 0.79 6.25 -5.88
C HIS A 134 1.62 5.98 -7.14
N GLY A 135 0.97 5.69 -8.25
CA GLY A 135 1.63 5.51 -9.53
C GLY A 135 2.31 6.79 -10.04
N LEU A 136 1.63 7.95 -9.97
CA LEU A 136 2.20 9.23 -10.37
C LEU A 136 3.48 9.57 -9.59
N ALA A 137 3.48 9.34 -8.26
CA ALA A 137 4.65 9.53 -7.42
C ALA A 137 5.84 8.69 -7.91
N HIS A 138 5.61 7.40 -8.10
CA HIS A 138 6.67 6.48 -8.53
C HIS A 138 7.09 6.66 -9.98
N GLY A 139 6.18 7.01 -10.88
CA GLY A 139 6.51 7.21 -12.29
C GLY A 139 7.58 8.28 -12.48
N ALA A 140 7.48 9.39 -11.76
CA ALA A 140 8.47 10.46 -11.81
C ALA A 140 9.85 9.99 -11.31
N GLU A 141 9.90 9.19 -10.24
CA GLU A 141 11.13 8.64 -9.68
C GLU A 141 11.76 7.57 -10.58
N LEU A 142 10.92 6.69 -11.15
CA LEU A 142 11.37 5.62 -12.06
C LEU A 142 11.80 6.12 -13.43
N ALA A 143 11.44 7.35 -13.81
CA ALA A 143 11.91 7.96 -15.06
C ALA A 143 13.45 8.06 -15.13
N ALA A 144 14.12 8.14 -13.98
CA ALA A 144 15.58 8.17 -13.90
C ALA A 144 16.24 6.78 -14.04
N THR A 145 15.48 5.69 -14.06
CA THR A 145 16.02 4.33 -14.24
C THR A 145 16.33 4.06 -15.71
N GLY A 146 17.36 3.25 -15.98
CA GLY A 146 17.76 2.95 -17.36
C GLY A 146 16.69 2.21 -18.18
N ASP A 147 15.79 1.45 -17.52
CA ASP A 147 14.63 0.77 -18.12
C ASP A 147 13.40 0.93 -17.21
N ALA A 148 12.64 1.97 -17.47
CA ALA A 148 11.44 2.29 -16.71
C ALA A 148 10.36 1.19 -16.83
N VAL A 149 10.28 0.49 -17.94
CA VAL A 149 9.29 -0.59 -18.14
C VAL A 149 9.63 -1.77 -17.23
N ALA A 150 10.89 -2.17 -17.17
CA ALA A 150 11.32 -3.22 -16.24
C ALA A 150 11.11 -2.81 -14.78
N ALA A 151 11.38 -1.55 -14.43
CA ALA A 151 11.14 -1.03 -13.09
C ALA A 151 9.65 -1.05 -12.72
N ILE A 152 8.76 -0.61 -13.60
CA ILE A 152 7.30 -0.67 -13.39
C ILE A 152 6.82 -2.13 -13.25
N ALA A 153 7.36 -3.05 -14.05
CA ALA A 153 7.05 -4.47 -13.92
C ALA A 153 7.45 -5.03 -12.54
N GLY A 154 8.64 -4.69 -12.07
CA GLY A 154 9.10 -5.07 -10.72
C GLY A 154 8.20 -4.50 -9.63
N MET A 155 7.86 -3.22 -9.70
CA MET A 155 6.93 -2.55 -8.79
C MET A 155 5.56 -3.22 -8.78
N PHE A 156 5.00 -3.55 -9.95
CA PHE A 156 3.74 -4.26 -10.07
C PHE A 156 3.77 -5.63 -9.37
N MET A 157 4.85 -6.41 -9.57
CA MET A 157 5.03 -7.72 -8.93
C MET A 157 5.05 -7.60 -7.40
N THR A 158 5.80 -6.66 -6.85
CA THR A 158 5.87 -6.43 -5.40
C THR A 158 4.54 -5.92 -4.85
N THR A 159 3.86 -5.04 -5.58
CA THR A 159 2.51 -4.58 -5.22
C THR A 159 1.54 -5.75 -5.10
N LEU A 160 1.50 -6.65 -6.07
CA LEU A 160 0.66 -7.86 -5.99
C LEU A 160 1.05 -8.74 -4.81
N ALA A 161 2.33 -8.95 -4.56
CA ALA A 161 2.81 -9.75 -3.44
C ALA A 161 2.38 -9.16 -2.08
N LEU A 162 2.50 -7.84 -1.91
CA LEU A 162 2.06 -7.13 -0.71
C LEU A 162 0.54 -7.18 -0.54
N HIS A 163 -0.22 -7.07 -1.62
CA HIS A 163 -1.68 -7.23 -1.57
C HIS A 163 -2.07 -8.64 -1.13
N LEU A 164 -1.42 -9.67 -1.68
CA LEU A 164 -1.69 -11.05 -1.29
C LEU A 164 -1.27 -11.32 0.17
N ALA A 165 -0.15 -10.77 0.62
CA ALA A 165 0.26 -10.81 2.03
C ALA A 165 -0.80 -10.12 2.92
N GLY A 166 -1.29 -8.95 2.50
CA GLY A 166 -2.38 -8.24 3.16
C GLY A 166 -3.68 -9.06 3.22
N VAL A 167 -4.05 -9.73 2.13
CA VAL A 167 -5.22 -10.65 2.11
C VAL A 167 -5.01 -11.79 3.11
N GLY A 168 -3.84 -12.43 3.12
CA GLY A 168 -3.51 -13.47 4.08
C GLY A 168 -3.61 -12.99 5.53
N LEU A 169 -3.04 -11.82 5.83
CA LEU A 169 -3.14 -11.19 7.14
C LEU A 169 -4.60 -10.84 7.49
N GLY A 170 -5.36 -10.33 6.53
CA GLY A 170 -6.77 -10.04 6.72
C GLY A 170 -7.61 -11.27 7.07
N TRP A 171 -7.32 -12.43 6.48
CA TRP A 171 -7.96 -13.69 6.87
C TRP A 171 -7.61 -14.11 8.30
N THR A 172 -6.37 -13.96 8.74
CA THR A 172 -5.98 -14.23 10.14
C THR A 172 -6.65 -13.27 11.11
N LEU A 173 -6.74 -11.98 10.76
CA LEU A 173 -7.43 -10.96 11.56
C LEU A 173 -8.93 -11.23 11.64
N ARG A 174 -9.53 -11.75 10.58
CA ARG A 174 -10.94 -12.13 10.56
C ARG A 174 -11.26 -13.27 11.53
N ALA A 175 -10.33 -14.20 11.72
CA ALA A 175 -10.42 -15.29 12.68
C ALA A 175 -10.03 -14.86 14.11
N SER A 176 -9.54 -13.64 14.29
CA SER A 176 -9.09 -13.07 15.56
C SER A 176 -10.22 -12.22 16.20
N PRO A 177 -10.11 -11.88 17.50
CA PRO A 177 -11.02 -10.94 18.13
C PRO A 177 -11.07 -9.61 17.38
N VAL A 178 -12.25 -8.98 17.31
CA VAL A 178 -12.50 -7.75 16.52
C VAL A 178 -11.55 -6.61 16.87
N TRP A 179 -11.12 -6.51 18.13
CA TRP A 179 -10.18 -5.49 18.56
C TRP A 179 -8.83 -5.57 17.81
N ALA A 180 -8.38 -6.77 17.40
CA ALA A 180 -7.13 -6.92 16.66
C ALA A 180 -7.20 -6.25 15.28
N THR A 181 -8.31 -6.44 14.55
CA THR A 181 -8.55 -5.74 13.27
C THR A 181 -8.64 -4.23 13.49
N ARG A 182 -9.34 -3.80 14.54
CA ARG A 182 -9.48 -2.37 14.87
C ARG A 182 -8.15 -1.74 15.23
N ALA A 183 -7.33 -2.41 16.03
CA ALA A 183 -5.99 -1.93 16.37
C ALA A 183 -5.09 -1.81 15.14
N THR A 184 -5.13 -2.81 14.24
CA THR A 184 -4.40 -2.74 12.96
C THR A 184 -4.85 -1.53 12.13
N GLY A 185 -6.17 -1.35 11.96
CA GLY A 185 -6.71 -0.22 11.22
C GLY A 185 -6.38 1.12 11.86
N ALA A 186 -6.43 1.21 13.19
CA ALA A 186 -6.06 2.42 13.93
C ALA A 186 -4.57 2.76 13.75
N ALA A 187 -3.68 1.77 13.78
CA ALA A 187 -2.25 1.98 13.55
C ALA A 187 -1.98 2.51 12.13
N VAL A 188 -2.61 1.92 11.10
CA VAL A 188 -2.50 2.40 9.72
C VAL A 188 -3.06 3.81 9.58
N ALA A 189 -4.24 4.09 10.17
CA ALA A 189 -4.84 5.43 10.12
C ALA A 189 -3.96 6.48 10.82
N ALA A 190 -3.39 6.15 11.98
CA ALA A 190 -2.47 7.03 12.68
C ALA A 190 -1.20 7.33 11.88
N SER A 191 -0.67 6.32 11.14
CA SER A 191 0.43 6.54 10.21
C SER A 191 0.04 7.51 9.08
N GLY A 192 -1.17 7.39 8.53
CA GLY A 192 -1.68 8.31 7.52
C GLY A 192 -1.81 9.75 8.05
N VAL A 193 -2.27 9.92 9.30
CA VAL A 193 -2.29 11.25 9.95
C VAL A 193 -0.87 11.79 10.10
N ALA A 194 0.08 10.97 10.57
CA ALA A 194 1.47 11.39 10.74
C ALA A 194 2.09 11.83 9.41
N LEU A 195 1.84 11.10 8.31
CA LEU A 195 2.29 11.46 6.97
C LEU A 195 1.71 12.81 6.52
N LEU A 196 0.41 13.04 6.74
CA LEU A 196 -0.24 14.33 6.40
C LEU A 196 0.35 15.49 7.20
N LEU A 197 0.66 15.28 8.48
CA LEU A 197 1.28 16.30 9.32
C LEU A 197 2.72 16.64 8.92
N GLN A 198 3.43 15.73 8.27
CA GLN A 198 4.77 15.98 7.74
C GLN A 198 4.76 16.85 6.47
N LEU A 199 3.61 16.96 5.80
CA LEU A 199 3.43 17.76 4.59
C LEU A 199 2.92 19.19 4.88
N ALA A 200 2.50 19.47 6.13
CA ALA A 200 1.97 20.77 6.56
C ALA A 200 3.07 21.69 7.06
#